data_057624920ac708d779f6e428ea3a1868
#
_entry.id   057624920ac708d779f6e428ea3a1868
#
_cell.length_a   1.000
_cell.length_b   1.000
_cell.length_c   1.000
_cell.angle_alpha   90.00
_cell.angle_beta   90.00
_cell.angle_gamma   90.00
#
_symmetry.space_group_name_H-M   'P 1'
#
loop_
_entity.id
_entity.type
_entity.pdbx_description
1 polymer ?
#
loop_
_entity_poly.entity_id
_entity_poly.type
_entity_poly.pdbx_seq_one_letter_code
_entity_poly.pdbx_strand_id
1 'polypeptide(L)'
;VINILTDPVSKKSRLPHEFHSINGVIDARVFLKNTYGFTDWKIGQDFYEHEEASGAGYNNQVEAYKNEIDYDRPIYQHFKMNGDILDLGGLTGNVREFLSEDARFVSVDPFIDGIFQIPPARKEAYKCLSRPLNFIGSMAEFIPFQADAFDWVHMRSMLDHVQVPDLALKEVYRVLKPDGKVLVGLYVEGGKSGRKPLMRFTKDVIRESLGWFRINRFKDYHTWHPSYVNLLKLLTDNGFEVQD
;
A
#
# COMPACT_ATOMS: atom_id res chain seq x y z
N VAL A 1 1.29 8.96 -17.48
CA VAL A 1 0.73 7.69 -16.95
C VAL A 1 -0.11 6.96 -18.01
N ILE A 2 -0.95 7.66 -18.76
CA ILE A 2 -1.90 7.05 -19.72
C ILE A 2 -1.22 6.16 -20.77
N ASN A 3 -0.03 6.53 -21.22
CA ASN A 3 0.68 5.81 -22.30
C ASN A 3 1.43 4.56 -21.84
N ILE A 4 1.46 4.28 -20.53
CA ILE A 4 2.17 3.12 -19.95
C ILE A 4 1.21 2.07 -19.39
N LEU A 5 -0.11 2.23 -19.61
CA LEU A 5 -1.11 1.27 -19.13
C LEU A 5 -1.05 -0.04 -19.91
N THR A 6 -1.20 -1.13 -19.18
CA THR A 6 -1.29 -2.49 -19.72
C THR A 6 -2.44 -3.25 -19.08
N ASP A 7 -2.93 -4.26 -19.77
CA ASP A 7 -3.79 -5.26 -19.15
C ASP A 7 -3.04 -5.92 -17.97
N PRO A 8 -3.65 -5.98 -16.78
CA PRO A 8 -2.94 -6.40 -15.56
C PRO A 8 -2.47 -7.86 -15.58
N VAL A 9 -3.05 -8.72 -16.44
CA VAL A 9 -2.70 -10.14 -16.55
C VAL A 9 -1.81 -10.40 -17.76
N SER A 10 -2.28 -10.02 -18.95
CA SER A 10 -1.57 -10.30 -20.22
C SER A 10 -0.41 -9.36 -20.53
N LYS A 11 -0.32 -8.24 -19.79
CA LYS A 11 0.68 -7.16 -19.97
C LYS A 11 0.69 -6.52 -21.35
N LYS A 12 -0.34 -6.74 -22.18
CA LYS A 12 -0.51 -6.05 -23.45
C LYS A 12 -0.92 -4.60 -23.20
N SER A 13 -0.42 -3.69 -24.02
CA SER A 13 -0.79 -2.27 -23.98
C SER A 13 -2.31 -2.11 -24.02
N ARG A 14 -2.85 -1.22 -23.20
CA ARG A 14 -4.29 -1.00 -23.07
C ARG A 14 -4.58 0.49 -22.85
N LEU A 15 -5.56 1.03 -23.57
CA LEU A 15 -5.96 2.42 -23.41
C LEU A 15 -6.94 2.58 -22.24
N PRO A 16 -6.98 3.75 -21.58
CA PRO A 16 -7.83 3.99 -20.41
C PRO A 16 -9.31 3.64 -20.63
N HIS A 17 -9.86 3.93 -21.81
CA HIS A 17 -11.26 3.66 -22.12
C HIS A 17 -11.60 2.18 -22.35
N GLU A 18 -10.59 1.32 -22.46
CA GLU A 18 -10.76 -0.14 -22.56
C GLU A 18 -10.87 -0.82 -21.19
N PHE A 19 -10.60 -0.08 -20.11
CA PHE A 19 -10.81 -0.58 -18.74
C PHE A 19 -12.25 -0.30 -18.29
N HIS A 20 -12.74 -1.16 -17.42
CA HIS A 20 -13.90 -0.83 -16.62
C HIS A 20 -13.59 0.40 -15.75
N SER A 21 -14.57 1.24 -15.47
CA SER A 21 -14.40 2.37 -14.56
C SER A 21 -15.53 2.45 -13.55
N ILE A 22 -15.16 2.83 -12.32
CA ILE A 22 -16.10 3.09 -11.22
C ILE A 22 -15.98 4.57 -10.87
N ASN A 23 -17.04 5.34 -11.08
CA ASN A 23 -17.06 6.79 -10.84
C ASN A 23 -15.87 7.54 -11.50
N GLY A 24 -15.46 7.11 -12.70
CA GLY A 24 -14.34 7.72 -13.44
C GLY A 24 -12.95 7.22 -13.04
N VAL A 25 -12.85 6.33 -12.05
CA VAL A 25 -11.61 5.65 -11.68
C VAL A 25 -11.46 4.37 -12.49
N ILE A 26 -10.30 4.15 -13.09
CA ILE A 26 -9.97 2.89 -13.78
C ILE A 26 -9.99 1.75 -12.75
N ASP A 27 -10.78 0.71 -13.02
CA ASP A 27 -10.79 -0.53 -12.26
C ASP A 27 -10.03 -1.63 -13.03
N ALA A 28 -8.79 -1.86 -12.61
CA ALA A 28 -7.90 -2.90 -13.12
C ALA A 28 -7.69 -4.04 -12.11
N ARG A 29 -8.56 -4.17 -11.10
CA ARG A 29 -8.42 -5.18 -10.05
C ARG A 29 -8.59 -6.59 -10.59
N VAL A 30 -7.62 -7.46 -10.24
CA VAL A 30 -7.64 -8.89 -10.52
C VAL A 30 -7.50 -9.63 -9.18
N PHE A 31 -8.52 -10.39 -8.81
CA PHE A 31 -8.55 -11.11 -7.54
C PHE A 31 -8.15 -12.58 -7.71
N LEU A 32 -7.26 -13.05 -6.86
CA LEU A 32 -6.82 -14.45 -6.80
C LEU A 32 -7.85 -15.33 -6.05
N LYS A 33 -9.07 -15.41 -6.57
CA LYS A 33 -10.24 -16.04 -5.91
C LYS A 33 -10.05 -17.50 -5.55
N ASN A 34 -9.18 -18.22 -6.27
CA ASN A 34 -8.94 -19.65 -6.09
C ASN A 34 -7.77 -19.97 -5.16
N THR A 35 -7.17 -18.95 -4.51
CA THR A 35 -6.08 -19.15 -3.55
C THR A 35 -6.63 -19.51 -2.17
N TYR A 36 -5.88 -20.31 -1.43
CA TYR A 36 -6.18 -20.60 -0.04
C TYR A 36 -6.24 -19.29 0.77
N GLY A 37 -7.24 -19.18 1.64
CA GLY A 37 -7.40 -17.98 2.48
C GLY A 37 -8.02 -16.76 1.79
N PHE A 38 -8.43 -16.84 0.50
CA PHE A 38 -9.04 -15.70 -0.22
C PHE A 38 -10.21 -15.07 0.54
N THR A 39 -11.11 -15.86 1.09
CA THR A 39 -12.31 -15.37 1.81
C THR A 39 -11.91 -14.56 3.05
N ASP A 40 -10.98 -15.06 3.86
CA ASP A 40 -10.51 -14.37 5.06
C ASP A 40 -9.75 -13.08 4.70
N TRP A 41 -8.90 -13.15 3.68
CA TRP A 41 -8.23 -11.99 3.13
C TRP A 41 -9.22 -10.92 2.64
N LYS A 42 -10.25 -11.32 1.87
CA LYS A 42 -11.26 -10.39 1.35
C LYS A 42 -12.05 -9.70 2.48
N ILE A 43 -12.40 -10.45 3.53
CA ILE A 43 -13.04 -9.87 4.72
C ILE A 43 -12.13 -8.81 5.37
N GLY A 44 -10.84 -9.08 5.45
CA GLY A 44 -9.85 -8.12 5.96
C GLY A 44 -9.75 -6.86 5.09
N GLN A 45 -9.72 -7.03 3.77
CA GLN A 45 -9.68 -5.89 2.85
C GLN A 45 -10.94 -5.01 2.98
N ASP A 46 -12.12 -5.62 3.05
CA ASP A 46 -13.38 -4.88 3.22
C ASP A 46 -13.42 -4.12 4.56
N PHE A 47 -12.87 -4.71 5.61
CA PHE A 47 -12.73 -4.06 6.90
C PHE A 47 -11.81 -2.82 6.81
N TYR A 48 -10.62 -2.94 6.23
CA TYR A 48 -9.69 -1.83 6.11
C TYR A 48 -10.19 -0.73 5.17
N GLU A 49 -10.83 -1.08 4.06
CA GLU A 49 -11.45 -0.09 3.16
C GLU A 49 -12.53 0.72 3.90
N HIS A 50 -13.34 0.06 4.75
CA HIS A 50 -14.34 0.73 5.57
C HIS A 50 -13.71 1.66 6.63
N GLU A 51 -12.66 1.22 7.31
CA GLU A 51 -11.93 2.04 8.30
C GLU A 51 -11.31 3.29 7.66
N GLU A 52 -10.67 3.14 6.50
CA GLU A 52 -10.13 4.28 5.74
C GLU A 52 -11.22 5.24 5.28
N ALA A 53 -12.31 4.73 4.74
CA ALA A 53 -13.44 5.53 4.28
C ALA A 53 -14.12 6.29 5.42
N SER A 54 -14.29 5.67 6.58
CA SER A 54 -14.90 6.29 7.75
C SER A 54 -14.00 7.29 8.47
N GLY A 55 -12.68 7.22 8.24
CA GLY A 55 -11.68 7.98 8.97
C GLY A 55 -11.60 7.63 10.46
N ALA A 56 -12.12 6.46 10.86
CA ALA A 56 -12.23 6.05 12.26
C ALA A 56 -10.86 5.96 12.94
N GLY A 57 -9.82 5.54 12.23
CA GLY A 57 -8.46 5.42 12.75
C GLY A 57 -7.80 6.75 13.13
N TYR A 58 -8.25 7.87 12.56
CA TYR A 58 -7.62 9.18 12.72
C TYR A 58 -8.49 10.19 13.47
N ASN A 59 -9.57 9.78 14.09
CA ASN A 59 -10.52 10.66 14.83
C ASN A 59 -11.02 11.88 14.02
N ASN A 60 -10.86 11.91 12.69
CA ASN A 60 -11.20 13.02 11.80
C ASN A 60 -10.66 14.40 12.24
N GLN A 61 -9.50 14.44 12.88
CA GLN A 61 -8.88 15.65 13.37
C GLN A 61 -7.71 16.08 12.48
N VAL A 62 -7.72 17.34 12.07
CA VAL A 62 -6.64 17.95 11.27
C VAL A 62 -5.27 17.77 11.94
N GLU A 63 -5.21 17.94 13.26
CA GLU A 63 -3.98 17.83 14.03
C GLU A 63 -3.40 16.39 14.00
N ALA A 64 -4.25 15.37 14.00
CA ALA A 64 -3.79 13.99 13.91
C ALA A 64 -3.06 13.74 12.57
N TYR A 65 -3.62 14.24 11.46
CA TYR A 65 -2.98 14.14 10.15
C TYR A 65 -1.69 14.98 10.03
N LYS A 66 -1.65 16.17 10.65
CA LYS A 66 -0.42 16.98 10.69
C LYS A 66 0.70 16.28 11.45
N ASN A 67 0.38 15.62 12.56
CA ASN A 67 1.33 14.84 13.32
C ASN A 67 1.87 13.64 12.50
N GLU A 68 1.04 13.01 11.67
CA GLU A 68 1.48 11.98 10.73
C GLU A 68 2.48 12.55 9.70
N ILE A 69 2.17 13.70 9.09
CA ILE A 69 3.06 14.39 8.16
C ILE A 69 4.42 14.67 8.82
N ASP A 70 4.43 15.20 10.03
CA ASP A 70 5.65 15.55 10.75
C ASP A 70 6.45 14.32 11.16
N TYR A 71 5.78 13.23 11.53
CA TYR A 71 6.41 11.94 11.84
C TYR A 71 7.10 11.34 10.60
N ASP A 72 6.49 11.47 9.45
CA ASP A 72 6.98 10.87 8.20
C ASP A 72 8.05 11.71 7.49
N ARG A 73 8.03 13.02 7.74
CA ARG A 73 8.94 13.99 7.07
C ARG A 73 10.41 13.60 7.05
N PRO A 74 11.03 13.12 8.16
CA PRO A 74 12.45 12.72 8.15
C PRO A 74 12.74 11.60 7.16
N ILE A 75 11.82 10.63 6.98
CA ILE A 75 11.96 9.51 6.06
C ILE A 75 12.04 10.04 4.63
N TYR A 76 11.07 10.83 4.22
CA TYR A 76 11.00 11.33 2.84
C TYR A 76 12.04 12.41 2.52
N GLN A 77 12.50 13.15 3.53
CA GLN A 77 13.64 14.05 3.38
C GLN A 77 14.95 13.28 3.17
N HIS A 78 15.09 12.10 3.73
CA HIS A 78 16.24 11.23 3.53
C HIS A 78 16.26 10.64 2.12
N PHE A 79 15.18 9.98 1.70
CA PHE A 79 15.14 9.25 0.43
C PHE A 79 14.98 10.16 -0.81
N LYS A 80 14.36 11.34 -0.68
CA LYS A 80 14.21 12.34 -1.74
C LYS A 80 13.74 11.77 -3.08
N MET A 81 12.66 10.99 -3.03
CA MET A 81 12.10 10.37 -4.24
C MET A 81 11.75 11.43 -5.29
N ASN A 82 12.10 11.16 -6.55
CA ASN A 82 11.84 12.03 -7.69
C ASN A 82 11.61 11.22 -8.97
N GLY A 83 11.27 11.87 -10.08
CA GLY A 83 11.00 11.23 -11.36
C GLY A 83 9.61 10.61 -11.44
N ASP A 84 9.50 9.40 -12.00
CA ASP A 84 8.27 8.62 -12.12
C ASP A 84 8.06 7.78 -10.86
N ILE A 85 7.00 8.04 -10.12
CA ILE A 85 6.75 7.43 -8.82
C ILE A 85 5.43 6.67 -8.84
N LEU A 86 5.50 5.38 -8.49
CA LEU A 86 4.34 4.54 -8.18
C LEU A 86 4.18 4.43 -6.67
N ASP A 87 3.04 4.87 -6.16
CA ASP A 87 2.63 4.66 -4.77
C ASP A 87 1.68 3.46 -4.72
N LEU A 88 2.17 2.35 -4.20
CA LEU A 88 1.47 1.07 -4.18
C LEU A 88 0.90 0.82 -2.78
N GLY A 89 -0.43 0.71 -2.69
CA GLY A 89 -1.16 0.69 -1.43
C GLY A 89 -1.27 2.07 -0.77
N GLY A 90 -1.12 3.13 -1.55
CA GLY A 90 -1.07 4.51 -1.04
C GLY A 90 -2.42 5.19 -0.92
N LEU A 91 -3.50 4.54 -1.35
CA LEU A 91 -4.86 5.08 -1.39
C LEU A 91 -4.90 6.55 -1.88
N THR A 92 -4.93 7.51 -0.97
CA THR A 92 -4.99 8.95 -1.28
C THR A 92 -3.68 9.54 -1.78
N GLY A 93 -2.58 8.78 -1.73
CA GLY A 93 -1.27 9.22 -2.18
C GLY A 93 -0.65 10.30 -1.30
N ASN A 94 -0.74 10.15 0.02
CA ASN A 94 -0.21 11.13 0.98
C ASN A 94 1.28 11.38 0.83
N VAL A 95 2.04 10.41 0.30
CA VAL A 95 3.47 10.56 0.00
C VAL A 95 3.75 11.77 -0.90
N ARG A 96 2.78 12.19 -1.72
CA ARG A 96 2.90 13.40 -2.58
C ARG A 96 3.14 14.68 -1.80
N GLU A 97 2.79 14.74 -0.52
CA GLU A 97 3.08 15.91 0.34
C GLU A 97 4.58 16.21 0.43
N PHE A 98 5.41 15.17 0.20
CA PHE A 98 6.86 15.22 0.31
C PHE A 98 7.59 15.22 -1.04
N LEU A 99 6.86 15.08 -2.14
CA LEU A 99 7.46 15.04 -3.48
C LEU A 99 7.60 16.44 -4.07
N SER A 100 8.59 16.60 -4.92
CA SER A 100 8.75 17.84 -5.73
C SER A 100 7.58 18.01 -6.70
N GLU A 101 7.34 19.25 -7.15
CA GLU A 101 6.23 19.57 -8.05
C GLU A 101 6.36 18.94 -9.45
N ASP A 102 7.59 18.67 -9.88
CA ASP A 102 7.93 18.04 -11.15
C ASP A 102 7.85 16.50 -11.12
N ALA A 103 7.71 15.90 -9.94
CA ALA A 103 7.53 14.46 -9.81
C ALA A 103 6.22 13.99 -10.48
N ARG A 104 6.33 12.99 -11.33
CA ARG A 104 5.17 12.34 -11.94
C ARG A 104 4.73 11.19 -11.04
N PHE A 105 3.49 11.24 -10.60
CA PHE A 105 2.97 10.38 -9.55
C PHE A 105 1.69 9.66 -9.98
N VAL A 106 1.57 8.41 -9.58
CA VAL A 106 0.34 7.62 -9.64
C VAL A 106 0.20 6.77 -8.38
N SER A 107 -1.01 6.72 -7.82
CA SER A 107 -1.36 5.81 -6.72
C SER A 107 -2.13 4.61 -7.24
N VAL A 108 -1.82 3.44 -6.71
CA VAL A 108 -2.52 2.18 -7.00
C VAL A 108 -2.95 1.53 -5.69
N ASP A 109 -4.24 1.24 -5.59
CA ASP A 109 -4.82 0.64 -4.39
C ASP A 109 -6.11 -0.12 -4.77
N PRO A 110 -6.46 -1.23 -4.11
CA PRO A 110 -7.74 -1.89 -4.34
C PRO A 110 -8.95 -1.13 -3.80
N PHE A 111 -8.77 -0.16 -2.90
CA PHE A 111 -9.83 0.56 -2.18
C PHE A 111 -10.42 1.72 -3.00
N ILE A 112 -11.13 1.39 -4.09
CA ILE A 112 -11.71 2.41 -4.96
C ILE A 112 -12.73 3.27 -4.22
N ASP A 113 -13.56 2.67 -3.38
CA ASP A 113 -14.61 3.40 -2.66
C ASP A 113 -14.02 4.36 -1.60
N GLY A 114 -12.89 4.00 -0.99
CA GLY A 114 -12.18 4.84 -0.04
C GLY A 114 -11.73 6.19 -0.60
N ILE A 115 -11.44 6.26 -1.91
CA ILE A 115 -11.05 7.51 -2.60
C ILE A 115 -12.16 8.56 -2.57
N PHE A 116 -13.41 8.15 -2.66
CA PHE A 116 -14.55 9.08 -2.70
C PHE A 116 -14.95 9.60 -1.32
N GLN A 117 -14.47 8.95 -0.28
CA GLN A 117 -14.86 9.21 1.11
C GLN A 117 -13.75 9.86 1.95
N ILE A 118 -12.76 10.49 1.30
CA ILE A 118 -11.65 11.17 2.00
C ILE A 118 -12.21 12.21 2.99
N PRO A 119 -11.91 12.09 4.28
CA PRO A 119 -12.41 13.00 5.29
C PRO A 119 -11.99 14.46 5.04
N PRO A 120 -12.87 15.45 5.31
CA PRO A 120 -12.52 16.86 5.14
C PRO A 120 -11.26 17.27 5.91
N ALA A 121 -11.07 16.77 7.13
CA ALA A 121 -9.89 17.04 7.95
C ALA A 121 -8.59 16.55 7.27
N ARG A 122 -8.63 15.42 6.57
CA ARG A 122 -7.48 14.92 5.80
C ARG A 122 -7.18 15.81 4.59
N LYS A 123 -8.22 16.26 3.88
CA LYS A 123 -8.06 17.21 2.75
C LYS A 123 -7.47 18.54 3.20
N GLU A 124 -7.84 19.01 4.39
CA GLU A 124 -7.31 20.25 4.96
C GLU A 124 -5.85 20.10 5.40
N ALA A 125 -5.48 18.96 6.00
CA ALA A 125 -4.14 18.71 6.49
C ALA A 125 -3.12 18.51 5.36
N TYR A 126 -3.49 17.73 4.32
CA TYR A 126 -2.61 17.39 3.20
C TYR A 126 -2.85 18.30 1.99
N LYS A 127 -1.95 19.24 1.75
CA LYS A 127 -2.03 20.17 0.61
C LYS A 127 -2.02 19.45 -0.74
N CYS A 128 -1.31 18.32 -0.82
CA CYS A 128 -1.28 17.50 -2.03
C CYS A 128 -2.65 17.01 -2.48
N LEU A 129 -3.64 16.89 -1.58
CA LEU A 129 -5.00 16.48 -1.90
C LEU A 129 -5.82 17.57 -2.62
N SER A 130 -5.32 18.81 -2.69
CA SER A 130 -5.92 19.85 -3.55
C SER A 130 -5.62 19.67 -5.04
N ARG A 131 -4.72 18.77 -5.41
CA ARG A 131 -4.37 18.41 -6.78
C ARG A 131 -5.17 17.20 -7.26
N PRO A 132 -5.38 17.01 -8.59
CA PRO A 132 -6.00 15.80 -9.10
C PRO A 132 -5.31 14.54 -8.58
N LEU A 133 -6.10 13.57 -8.13
CA LEU A 133 -5.60 12.25 -7.75
C LEU A 133 -5.38 11.42 -9.01
N ASN A 134 -4.13 11.07 -9.29
CA ASN A 134 -3.81 10.06 -10.29
C ASN A 134 -3.96 8.69 -9.60
N PHE A 135 -5.16 8.13 -9.63
CA PHE A 135 -5.48 6.90 -8.91
C PHE A 135 -6.03 5.83 -9.86
N ILE A 136 -5.58 4.59 -9.66
CA ILE A 136 -6.06 3.40 -10.37
C ILE A 136 -6.37 2.30 -9.36
N GLY A 137 -7.57 1.73 -9.42
CA GLY A 137 -7.94 0.57 -8.64
C GLY A 137 -7.23 -0.67 -9.17
N SER A 138 -6.26 -1.23 -8.43
CA SER A 138 -5.59 -2.48 -8.81
C SER A 138 -5.00 -3.19 -7.60
N MET A 139 -4.64 -4.46 -7.82
CA MET A 139 -3.92 -5.28 -6.86
C MET A 139 -2.41 -5.15 -7.09
N ALA A 140 -1.62 -5.23 -6.00
CA ALA A 140 -0.16 -5.21 -6.09
C ALA A 140 0.42 -6.39 -6.87
N GLU A 141 -0.28 -7.51 -6.86
CA GLU A 141 0.07 -8.72 -7.61
C GLU A 141 -0.17 -8.61 -9.13
N PHE A 142 -0.86 -7.56 -9.58
CA PHE A 142 -1.26 -7.36 -10.98
C PHE A 142 -1.20 -5.90 -11.38
N ILE A 143 -0.03 -5.28 -11.26
CA ILE A 143 0.19 -3.86 -11.56
C ILE A 143 -0.07 -3.58 -13.05
N PRO A 144 -0.99 -2.64 -13.40
CA PRO A 144 -1.44 -2.41 -14.77
C PRO A 144 -0.52 -1.44 -15.54
N PHE A 145 0.78 -1.58 -15.39
CA PHE A 145 1.76 -0.76 -16.09
C PHE A 145 2.78 -1.62 -16.82
N GLN A 146 3.38 -1.05 -17.87
CA GLN A 146 4.48 -1.69 -18.61
C GLN A 146 5.72 -1.85 -17.72
N ALA A 147 6.65 -2.72 -18.16
CA ALA A 147 7.96 -2.84 -17.53
C ALA A 147 8.76 -1.52 -17.63
N ASP A 148 9.72 -1.35 -16.75
CA ASP A 148 10.70 -0.23 -16.77
C ASP A 148 10.04 1.16 -16.79
N ALA A 149 8.92 1.33 -16.08
CA ALA A 149 8.13 2.54 -16.12
C ALA A 149 8.46 3.55 -15.01
N PHE A 150 8.94 3.10 -13.85
CA PHE A 150 9.08 3.91 -12.66
C PHE A 150 10.51 4.02 -12.16
N ASP A 151 10.89 5.21 -11.71
CA ASP A 151 12.15 5.45 -11.00
C ASP A 151 12.06 5.00 -9.55
N TRP A 152 10.85 5.14 -8.95
CA TRP A 152 10.58 4.73 -7.59
C TRP A 152 9.24 3.99 -7.48
N VAL A 153 9.24 2.95 -6.65
CA VAL A 153 8.01 2.35 -6.10
C VAL A 153 8.01 2.60 -4.59
N HIS A 154 6.93 3.19 -4.10
CA HIS A 154 6.70 3.40 -2.69
C HIS A 154 5.68 2.38 -2.19
N MET A 155 6.00 1.67 -1.09
CA MET A 155 5.16 0.64 -0.47
C MET A 155 5.19 0.82 1.04
N ARG A 156 4.18 1.48 1.60
CA ARG A 156 4.11 1.70 3.04
C ARG A 156 2.89 1.01 3.64
N SER A 157 3.11 0.20 4.70
CA SER A 157 2.05 -0.50 5.45
C SER A 157 1.05 -1.24 4.55
N MET A 158 1.56 -1.92 3.50
CA MET A 158 0.71 -2.62 2.56
C MET A 158 1.16 -4.05 2.23
N LEU A 159 2.46 -4.35 2.35
CA LEU A 159 3.01 -5.66 1.95
C LEU A 159 2.51 -6.81 2.85
N ASP A 160 2.12 -6.51 4.06
CA ASP A 160 1.50 -7.44 5.02
C ASP A 160 -0.02 -7.61 4.80
N HIS A 161 -0.59 -6.88 3.84
CA HIS A 161 -2.00 -6.96 3.43
C HIS A 161 -2.22 -7.65 2.09
N VAL A 162 -1.18 -7.88 1.28
CA VAL A 162 -1.31 -8.55 -0.02
C VAL A 162 -1.53 -10.05 0.13
N GLN A 163 -2.18 -10.68 -0.85
CA GLN A 163 -2.41 -12.13 -0.82
C GLN A 163 -1.11 -12.93 -1.03
N VAL A 164 -0.29 -12.50 -1.98
CA VAL A 164 0.93 -13.21 -2.39
C VAL A 164 2.09 -12.22 -2.49
N PRO A 165 2.81 -11.96 -1.38
CA PRO A 165 3.90 -10.98 -1.34
C PRO A 165 4.98 -11.18 -2.42
N ASP A 166 5.34 -12.44 -2.73
CA ASP A 166 6.30 -12.75 -3.79
C ASP A 166 5.82 -12.27 -5.16
N LEU A 167 4.53 -12.42 -5.46
CA LEU A 167 3.98 -11.97 -6.74
C LEU A 167 3.95 -10.44 -6.81
N ALA A 168 3.56 -9.78 -5.71
CA ALA A 168 3.60 -8.32 -5.64
C ALA A 168 5.02 -7.78 -5.85
N LEU A 169 6.03 -8.37 -5.21
CA LEU A 169 7.42 -7.94 -5.38
C LEU A 169 7.97 -8.21 -6.79
N LYS A 170 7.57 -9.31 -7.43
CA LYS A 170 7.91 -9.55 -8.85
C LYS A 170 7.31 -8.49 -9.78
N GLU A 171 6.09 -8.07 -9.51
CA GLU A 171 5.46 -6.97 -10.27
C GLU A 171 6.16 -5.63 -10.00
N VAL A 172 6.54 -5.36 -8.75
CA VAL A 172 7.35 -4.18 -8.40
C VAL A 172 8.68 -4.19 -9.14
N TYR A 173 9.39 -5.32 -9.13
CA TYR A 173 10.65 -5.47 -9.87
C TYR A 173 10.47 -5.23 -11.38
N ARG A 174 9.40 -5.77 -11.95
CA ARG A 174 9.08 -5.62 -13.39
C ARG A 174 8.83 -4.17 -13.80
N VAL A 175 8.12 -3.39 -12.98
CA VAL A 175 7.74 -2.02 -13.35
C VAL A 175 8.82 -0.98 -13.01
N LEU A 176 9.80 -1.32 -12.18
CA LEU A 176 10.95 -0.48 -11.91
C LEU A 176 11.88 -0.42 -13.13
N LYS A 177 12.38 0.77 -13.44
CA LYS A 177 13.46 0.98 -14.40
C LYS A 177 14.74 0.29 -13.91
N PRO A 178 15.70 0.00 -14.81
CA PRO A 178 17.06 -0.32 -14.38
C PRO A 178 17.57 0.75 -13.39
N ASP A 179 18.18 0.31 -12.30
CA ASP A 179 18.61 1.17 -11.17
C ASP A 179 17.47 1.89 -10.42
N GLY A 180 16.22 1.59 -10.74
CA GLY A 180 15.05 2.07 -10.00
C GLY A 180 15.04 1.54 -8.57
N LYS A 181 14.37 2.25 -7.67
CA LYS A 181 14.39 1.99 -6.23
C LYS A 181 13.01 1.67 -5.68
N VAL A 182 12.95 0.78 -4.70
CA VAL A 182 11.74 0.57 -3.90
C VAL A 182 11.96 1.04 -2.46
N LEU A 183 11.03 1.83 -1.95
CA LEU A 183 10.96 2.19 -0.53
C LEU A 183 9.86 1.36 0.13
N VAL A 184 10.26 0.44 1.01
CA VAL A 184 9.34 -0.41 1.77
C VAL A 184 9.28 0.06 3.22
N GLY A 185 8.13 0.54 3.66
CA GLY A 185 7.85 0.85 5.06
C GLY A 185 6.89 -0.19 5.63
N LEU A 186 7.34 -0.98 6.61
CA LEU A 186 6.54 -2.05 7.19
C LEU A 186 6.84 -2.21 8.68
N TYR A 187 5.79 -2.56 9.43
CA TYR A 187 5.98 -2.99 10.81
C TYR A 187 6.59 -4.39 10.82
N VAL A 188 7.72 -4.56 11.53
CA VAL A 188 8.35 -5.87 11.69
C VAL A 188 8.32 -6.31 13.17
N GLU A 189 7.97 -7.56 13.39
CA GLU A 189 7.90 -8.12 14.74
C GLU A 189 9.25 -8.12 15.44
N GLY A 190 9.30 -7.52 16.65
CA GLY A 190 10.51 -7.41 17.44
C GLY A 190 11.53 -6.39 16.92
N GLY A 191 11.18 -5.60 15.90
CA GLY A 191 12.07 -4.64 15.25
C GLY A 191 13.33 -5.31 14.69
N LYS A 192 14.38 -4.54 14.42
CA LYS A 192 15.67 -5.06 13.92
C LYS A 192 16.32 -6.09 14.87
N SER A 193 16.04 -6.04 16.17
CA SER A 193 16.60 -6.96 17.16
C SER A 193 15.92 -8.33 17.23
N GLY A 194 14.73 -8.47 16.64
CA GLY A 194 13.91 -9.69 16.68
C GLY A 194 13.36 -10.03 18.08
N ARG A 195 13.56 -9.17 19.08
CA ARG A 195 13.12 -9.42 20.47
C ARG A 195 11.68 -8.92 20.64
N LYS A 196 10.74 -9.85 20.85
CA LYS A 196 9.34 -9.49 21.19
C LYS A 196 9.31 -9.01 22.66
N PRO A 197 8.76 -7.81 22.94
CA PRO A 197 8.53 -7.38 24.33
C PRO A 197 7.55 -8.35 25.01
N LEU A 198 7.83 -8.73 26.26
CA LEU A 198 7.00 -9.66 27.05
C LEU A 198 5.52 -9.23 27.11
N MET A 199 5.28 -7.92 27.17
CA MET A 199 3.93 -7.31 27.21
C MET A 199 3.13 -7.53 25.91
N ARG A 200 3.78 -7.88 24.80
CA ARG A 200 3.11 -8.17 23.54
C ARG A 200 2.62 -9.62 23.49
N PHE A 201 3.38 -10.53 24.04
CA PHE A 201 2.96 -11.92 24.20
C PHE A 201 1.65 -12.04 25.00
N THR A 202 1.48 -11.25 26.06
CA THR A 202 0.23 -11.23 26.84
C THR A 202 -0.95 -10.66 26.04
N LYS A 203 -0.73 -9.64 25.20
CA LYS A 203 -1.77 -9.08 24.30
C LYS A 203 -2.20 -10.09 23.23
N ASP A 204 -1.27 -10.82 22.65
CA ASP A 204 -1.56 -11.84 21.63
C ASP A 204 -2.39 -12.99 22.23
N VAL A 205 -2.05 -13.47 23.41
CA VAL A 205 -2.81 -14.49 24.15
C VAL A 205 -4.24 -14.01 24.48
N ILE A 206 -4.39 -12.75 24.92
CA ILE A 206 -5.70 -12.17 25.22
C ILE A 206 -6.52 -12.06 23.93
N ARG A 207 -5.93 -11.60 22.82
CA ARG A 207 -6.60 -11.46 21.52
C ARG A 207 -7.09 -12.81 20.98
N GLU A 208 -6.27 -13.85 21.05
CA GLU A 208 -6.66 -15.22 20.66
C GLU A 208 -7.78 -15.74 21.53
N SER A 209 -7.72 -15.51 22.85
CA SER A 209 -8.78 -15.91 23.79
C SER A 209 -10.12 -15.22 23.46
N LEU A 210 -10.10 -13.91 23.13
CA LEU A 210 -11.28 -13.16 22.74
C LEU A 210 -11.86 -13.62 21.39
N GLY A 211 -11.00 -14.03 20.45
CA GLY A 211 -11.39 -14.64 19.19
C GLY A 211 -12.19 -15.94 19.39
N TRP A 212 -11.84 -16.75 20.37
CA TRP A 212 -12.57 -17.97 20.72
C TRP A 212 -14.00 -17.70 21.18
N PHE A 213 -14.23 -16.53 21.83
CA PHE A 213 -15.57 -16.08 22.21
C PHE A 213 -16.30 -15.30 21.08
N ARG A 214 -15.82 -15.35 19.83
CA ARG A 214 -16.37 -14.63 18.65
C ARG A 214 -16.38 -13.09 18.82
N ILE A 215 -15.53 -12.54 19.67
CA ILE A 215 -15.34 -11.09 19.81
C ILE A 215 -14.32 -10.64 18.76
N ASN A 216 -14.79 -10.40 17.53
CA ASN A 216 -13.93 -10.08 16.37
C ASN A 216 -13.41 -8.62 16.36
N ARG A 217 -13.77 -7.78 17.33
CA ARG A 217 -13.37 -6.36 17.38
C ARG A 217 -11.85 -6.13 17.39
N PHE A 218 -11.08 -7.15 17.75
CA PHE A 218 -9.63 -7.10 17.82
C PHE A 218 -8.96 -8.07 16.84
N LYS A 219 -9.73 -8.59 15.86
CA LYS A 219 -9.18 -9.51 14.87
C LYS A 219 -8.12 -8.76 14.04
N ASP A 220 -6.98 -9.39 13.90
CA ASP A 220 -5.92 -8.93 13.04
C ASP A 220 -6.14 -9.53 11.64
N TYR A 221 -6.22 -8.68 10.64
CA TYR A 221 -6.47 -9.08 9.25
C TYR A 221 -5.23 -8.99 8.37
N HIS A 222 -4.04 -8.76 8.97
CA HIS A 222 -2.80 -8.88 8.21
C HIS A 222 -2.62 -10.32 7.75
N THR A 223 -2.20 -10.48 6.51
CA THR A 223 -1.94 -11.82 5.94
C THR A 223 -0.63 -12.39 6.44
N TRP A 224 0.25 -11.54 6.92
CA TRP A 224 1.61 -11.90 7.29
C TRP A 224 2.19 -10.95 8.34
N HIS A 225 2.96 -11.51 9.28
CA HIS A 225 3.69 -10.76 10.31
C HIS A 225 5.19 -11.02 10.16
N PRO A 226 5.90 -10.24 9.36
CA PRO A 226 7.31 -10.47 9.14
C PRO A 226 8.16 -10.16 10.35
N SER A 227 9.18 -10.98 10.59
CA SER A 227 10.38 -10.53 11.29
C SER A 227 11.25 -9.72 10.33
N TYR A 228 12.17 -8.91 10.87
CA TYR A 228 13.11 -8.17 10.03
C TYR A 228 13.91 -9.08 9.08
N VAL A 229 14.39 -10.22 9.58
CA VAL A 229 15.14 -11.20 8.77
C VAL A 229 14.29 -11.79 7.66
N ASN A 230 13.01 -12.12 7.93
CA ASN A 230 12.13 -12.67 6.92
C ASN A 230 11.77 -11.63 5.86
N LEU A 231 11.61 -10.36 6.22
CA LEU A 231 11.40 -9.28 5.26
C LEU A 231 12.63 -9.11 4.34
N LEU A 232 13.85 -9.06 4.93
CA LEU A 232 15.06 -8.97 4.14
C LEU A 232 15.20 -10.15 3.16
N LYS A 233 14.94 -11.37 3.67
CA LYS A 233 15.00 -12.57 2.83
C LYS A 233 13.98 -12.49 1.68
N LEU A 234 12.75 -12.09 1.96
CA LEU A 234 11.72 -11.93 0.92
C LEU A 234 12.15 -10.94 -0.17
N LEU A 235 12.73 -9.79 0.22
CA LEU A 235 13.22 -8.79 -0.72
C LEU A 235 14.37 -9.35 -1.57
N THR A 236 15.37 -9.97 -0.95
CA THR A 236 16.52 -10.52 -1.67
C THR A 236 16.16 -11.70 -2.57
N ASP A 237 15.25 -12.58 -2.16
CA ASP A 237 14.75 -13.70 -2.98
C ASP A 237 14.01 -13.20 -4.24
N ASN A 238 13.47 -11.97 -4.20
CA ASN A 238 12.81 -11.33 -5.35
C ASN A 238 13.72 -10.36 -6.11
N GLY A 239 15.04 -10.42 -5.91
CA GLY A 239 16.05 -9.73 -6.73
C GLY A 239 16.41 -8.32 -6.26
N PHE A 240 15.94 -7.88 -5.09
CA PHE A 240 16.28 -6.57 -4.55
C PHE A 240 17.57 -6.61 -3.73
N GLU A 241 18.41 -5.60 -3.92
CA GLU A 241 19.53 -5.30 -3.04
C GLU A 241 19.08 -4.30 -1.97
N VAL A 242 19.22 -4.68 -0.70
CA VAL A 242 18.82 -3.82 0.43
C VAL A 242 19.96 -2.90 0.80
N GLN A 243 19.75 -1.60 0.75
CA GLN A 243 20.79 -0.58 0.99
C GLN A 243 20.68 0.05 2.38
N ASP A 244 19.46 0.21 2.95
CA ASP A 244 19.18 0.87 4.23
C ASP A 244 18.21 0.06 5.11
#